data_2ad0a6e4ca050fe65ecbb83330454808
#
_entry.id   2ad0a6e4ca050fe65ecbb83330454808
#
_cell.length_a   1.000
_cell.length_b   1.000
_cell.length_c   1.000
_cell.angle_alpha   90.00
_cell.angle_beta   90.00
_cell.angle_gamma   90.00
#
_symmetry.space_group_name_H-M   'P 1'
#
loop_
_entity.id
_entity.type
_entity.pdbx_description
1 polymer ?
#
loop_
_entity_poly.entity_id
_entity_poly.type
_entity_poly.pdbx_seq_one_letter_code
_entity_poly.pdbx_strand_id
1 'polypeptide(L)'
;MKTFFLTSMLSLWAAFTCVCAEASNADDGADLRLLNRIDFTPLLTTSGQPAEADFALIAAAGYDRVIFLAFTNHPKAVGHEDHIVRELGLQFIHIPVEWESPKLSDFNTFAAVMQTQGSGRTLVHCEVNFRASVFGFLYQVLFGGAELDAAMSLMHSIWVPNDTWEAFIARVMTDNGVDYQPL
;
A
#
# COMPACT_ATOMS: atom_id res chain seq x y z
N MET A 1 73.30 14.21 45.73
CA MET A 1 72.24 15.18 45.43
C MET A 1 71.61 14.75 44.06
N LYS A 2 70.48 14.11 44.11
CA LYS A 2 69.79 13.66 42.90
C LYS A 2 68.38 14.35 42.89
N THR A 3 68.18 15.29 42.00
CA THR A 3 66.98 16.05 41.82
C THR A 3 65.97 15.24 40.96
N PHE A 4 64.80 14.91 41.52
CA PHE A 4 63.72 14.29 40.80
C PHE A 4 62.85 15.38 40.17
N PHE A 5 62.68 15.36 38.85
CA PHE A 5 61.66 16.14 38.12
C PHE A 5 60.40 15.32 38.06
N LEU A 6 59.32 15.91 38.62
CA LEU A 6 57.97 15.37 38.57
C LEU A 6 57.29 15.97 37.33
N THR A 7 57.05 15.19 36.29
CA THR A 7 56.28 15.60 35.11
C THR A 7 54.79 15.29 35.37
N SER A 8 54.01 16.33 35.50
CA SER A 8 52.56 16.26 35.62
C SER A 8 51.96 16.00 34.24
N MET A 9 51.32 14.84 34.03
CA MET A 9 50.48 14.55 32.86
C MET A 9 49.06 15.08 33.09
N LEU A 10 48.70 16.12 32.34
CA LEU A 10 47.31 16.58 32.25
C LEU A 10 46.56 15.68 31.29
N SER A 11 45.65 14.88 31.80
CA SER A 11 44.73 14.07 31.00
C SER A 11 43.57 14.93 30.53
N LEU A 12 43.52 15.22 29.23
CA LEU A 12 42.39 15.90 28.56
C LEU A 12 41.27 14.85 28.35
N TRP A 13 40.22 14.92 29.11
CA TRP A 13 39.00 14.17 28.87
C TRP A 13 38.15 14.93 27.84
N ALA A 14 38.13 14.45 26.60
CA ALA A 14 37.18 14.91 25.59
C ALA A 14 35.82 14.30 25.91
N ALA A 15 34.90 15.14 26.36
CA ALA A 15 33.48 14.76 26.49
C ALA A 15 32.87 14.59 25.09
N PHE A 16 32.65 13.34 24.69
CA PHE A 16 31.92 13.00 23.47
C PHE A 16 30.42 13.19 23.76
N THR A 17 29.87 14.35 23.44
CA THR A 17 28.43 14.56 23.48
C THR A 17 27.79 13.78 22.32
N CYS A 18 27.17 12.65 22.67
CA CYS A 18 26.30 11.90 21.76
C CYS A 18 25.08 12.78 21.50
N VAL A 19 25.04 13.44 20.35
CA VAL A 19 23.82 14.08 19.84
C VAL A 19 22.93 12.93 19.37
N CYS A 20 21.99 12.52 20.22
CA CYS A 20 20.86 11.71 19.78
C CYS A 20 20.09 12.57 18.78
N ALA A 21 20.22 12.24 17.49
CA ALA A 21 19.30 12.74 16.48
C ALA A 21 17.91 12.20 16.88
N GLU A 22 17.08 13.07 17.41
CA GLU A 22 15.66 12.79 17.52
C GLU A 22 15.17 12.50 16.11
N ALA A 23 14.75 11.26 15.87
CA ALA A 23 13.98 10.92 14.69
C ALA A 23 12.75 11.82 14.74
N SER A 24 12.75 12.88 13.93
CA SER A 24 11.56 13.65 13.68
C SER A 24 10.49 12.66 13.22
N ASN A 25 9.44 12.47 14.04
CA ASN A 25 8.20 11.90 13.57
C ASN A 25 7.85 12.74 12.34
N ALA A 26 7.95 12.12 11.16
CA ALA A 26 7.39 12.70 9.96
C ALA A 26 5.91 12.89 10.31
N ASP A 27 5.54 14.14 10.55
CA ASP A 27 4.17 14.59 10.63
C ASP A 27 3.51 13.98 9.39
N ASP A 28 2.44 13.18 9.59
CA ASP A 28 1.57 12.66 8.53
C ASP A 28 0.83 13.81 7.86
N GLY A 29 1.58 14.80 7.50
CA GLY A 29 1.16 16.08 6.99
C GLY A 29 0.77 16.03 5.53
N ALA A 30 -0.36 15.54 5.30
CA ALA A 30 -1.44 15.94 4.40
C ALA A 30 -2.53 14.90 4.64
N ASP A 31 -3.66 15.35 5.10
CA ASP A 31 -4.87 14.53 5.28
C ASP A 31 -5.29 13.98 3.90
N LEU A 32 -4.63 12.88 3.48
CA LEU A 32 -4.84 12.22 2.21
C LEU A 32 -6.23 11.58 2.22
N ARG A 33 -7.23 12.35 1.80
CA ARG A 33 -8.63 11.96 1.79
C ARG A 33 -9.00 11.25 0.49
N LEU A 34 -8.72 9.96 0.43
CA LEU A 34 -9.12 9.13 -0.69
C LEU A 34 -10.54 8.57 -0.49
N LEU A 35 -11.29 8.50 -1.58
CA LEU A 35 -12.65 7.95 -1.58
C LEU A 35 -12.66 6.50 -1.10
N ASN A 36 -13.46 6.19 -0.07
CA ASN A 36 -13.62 4.84 0.47
C ASN A 36 -12.27 4.15 0.81
N ARG A 37 -11.33 4.89 1.39
CA ARG A 37 -10.00 4.40 1.74
C ARG A 37 -10.05 3.27 2.76
N ILE A 38 -9.25 2.22 2.54
CA ILE A 38 -8.90 1.18 3.52
C ILE A 38 -7.39 1.07 3.59
N ASP A 39 -6.83 1.12 4.79
CA ASP A 39 -5.45 0.73 5.05
C ASP A 39 -5.45 -0.70 5.59
N PHE A 40 -5.21 -1.68 4.72
CA PHE A 40 -5.08 -3.08 5.12
C PHE A 40 -3.82 -3.29 5.98
N THR A 41 -2.73 -2.63 5.59
CA THR A 41 -1.47 -2.57 6.34
C THR A 41 -0.81 -1.21 6.12
N PRO A 42 0.25 -0.86 6.87
CA PRO A 42 1.05 0.34 6.56
C PRO A 42 1.62 0.37 5.13
N LEU A 43 1.72 -0.79 4.45
CA LEU A 43 2.26 -0.92 3.10
C LEU A 43 1.20 -1.13 2.01
N LEU A 44 -0.06 -1.37 2.38
CA LEU A 44 -1.14 -1.61 1.42
C LEU A 44 -2.38 -0.79 1.75
N THR A 45 -2.64 0.20 0.93
CA THR A 45 -3.87 1.02 0.95
C THR A 45 -4.70 0.73 -0.29
N THR A 46 -6.02 0.66 -0.14
CA THR A 46 -6.96 0.63 -1.27
C THR A 46 -7.90 1.83 -1.24
N SER A 47 -8.35 2.31 -2.41
CA SER A 47 -9.27 3.44 -2.52
C SER A 47 -10.11 3.44 -3.80
N GLY A 48 -11.07 4.34 -3.86
CA GLY A 48 -11.66 4.79 -5.11
C GLY A 48 -10.67 5.64 -5.90
N GLN A 49 -11.09 6.15 -7.06
CA GLN A 49 -10.27 6.97 -7.95
C GLN A 49 -9.77 8.22 -7.21
N PRO A 50 -8.44 8.42 -7.07
CA PRO A 50 -7.89 9.68 -6.60
C PRO A 50 -8.19 10.81 -7.60
N ALA A 51 -8.34 12.03 -7.14
CA ALA A 51 -8.31 13.19 -8.02
C ALA A 51 -6.86 13.42 -8.52
N GLU A 52 -6.70 14.14 -9.63
CA GLU A 52 -5.38 14.42 -10.19
C GLU A 52 -4.43 15.05 -9.16
N ALA A 53 -4.92 16.01 -8.37
CA ALA A 53 -4.13 16.67 -7.34
C ALA A 53 -3.69 15.74 -6.18
N ASP A 54 -4.43 14.64 -5.95
CA ASP A 54 -4.11 13.71 -4.86
C ASP A 54 -2.83 12.92 -5.14
N PHE A 55 -2.42 12.73 -6.40
CA PHE A 55 -1.21 11.97 -6.72
C PHE A 55 0.07 12.60 -6.16
N ALA A 56 0.14 13.93 -6.12
CA ALA A 56 1.25 14.62 -5.48
C ALA A 56 1.28 14.37 -3.96
N LEU A 57 0.11 14.32 -3.32
CA LEU A 57 -0.01 13.99 -1.89
C LEU A 57 0.31 12.52 -1.62
N ILE A 58 -0.10 11.60 -2.51
CA ILE A 58 0.25 10.18 -2.46
C ILE A 58 1.76 10.00 -2.52
N ALA A 59 2.45 10.68 -3.44
CA ALA A 59 3.90 10.65 -3.52
C ALA A 59 4.56 11.21 -2.25
N ALA A 60 4.09 12.36 -1.76
CA ALA A 60 4.59 13.00 -0.54
C ALA A 60 4.35 12.14 0.71
N ALA A 61 3.27 11.32 0.74
CA ALA A 61 2.98 10.37 1.81
C ALA A 61 3.82 9.09 1.74
N GLY A 62 4.82 9.01 0.85
CA GLY A 62 5.78 7.92 0.77
C GLY A 62 5.24 6.65 0.12
N TYR A 63 4.26 6.78 -0.78
CA TYR A 63 3.91 5.67 -1.66
C TYR A 63 4.96 5.53 -2.76
N ASP A 64 5.21 4.30 -3.18
CA ASP A 64 6.17 3.96 -4.24
C ASP A 64 5.47 3.46 -5.49
N ARG A 65 4.22 3.00 -5.36
CA ARG A 65 3.49 2.36 -6.43
C ARG A 65 2.00 2.67 -6.38
N VAL A 66 1.42 2.86 -7.56
CA VAL A 66 -0.03 2.94 -7.79
C VAL A 66 -0.43 1.81 -8.73
N ILE A 67 -1.43 1.02 -8.32
CA ILE A 67 -2.04 -0.04 -9.14
C ILE A 67 -3.49 0.35 -9.42
N PHE A 68 -3.84 0.48 -10.70
CA PHE A 68 -5.16 0.85 -11.17
C PHE A 68 -5.91 -0.37 -11.70
N LEU A 69 -7.09 -0.67 -11.14
CA LEU A 69 -7.86 -1.87 -11.48
C LEU A 69 -9.12 -1.60 -12.33
N ALA A 70 -9.47 -0.35 -12.57
CA ALA A 70 -10.61 -0.04 -13.44
C ALA A 70 -10.16 0.27 -14.87
N PHE A 71 -11.11 0.50 -15.74
CA PHE A 71 -10.85 0.92 -17.11
C PHE A 71 -10.66 2.43 -17.19
N THR A 72 -9.83 2.88 -18.11
CA THR A 72 -9.53 4.32 -18.31
C THR A 72 -10.68 5.12 -18.94
N ASN A 73 -11.71 4.44 -19.41
CA ASN A 73 -12.86 5.06 -20.08
C ASN A 73 -14.08 5.30 -19.16
N HIS A 74 -13.93 5.07 -17.85
CA HIS A 74 -15.04 5.41 -16.93
C HIS A 74 -15.07 6.93 -16.63
N PRO A 75 -16.24 7.49 -16.27
CA PRO A 75 -16.42 8.94 -16.18
C PRO A 75 -15.56 9.66 -15.15
N LYS A 76 -15.03 8.93 -14.17
CA LYS A 76 -14.16 9.49 -13.11
C LYS A 76 -12.67 9.24 -13.36
N ALA A 77 -12.29 8.54 -14.44
CA ALA A 77 -10.90 8.27 -14.72
C ALA A 77 -10.12 9.57 -14.94
N VAL A 78 -8.95 9.65 -14.36
CA VAL A 78 -8.02 10.77 -14.58
C VAL A 78 -7.32 10.54 -15.92
N GLY A 79 -7.39 11.52 -16.82
CA GLY A 79 -6.70 11.46 -18.11
C GLY A 79 -5.19 11.42 -17.92
N HIS A 80 -4.50 10.54 -18.66
CA HIS A 80 -3.04 10.40 -18.58
C HIS A 80 -2.49 10.12 -17.18
N GLU A 81 -3.23 9.41 -16.35
CA GLU A 81 -2.84 9.06 -14.98
C GLU A 81 -1.47 8.39 -14.92
N ASP A 82 -1.17 7.54 -15.89
CA ASP A 82 0.13 6.87 -16.01
C ASP A 82 1.31 7.84 -16.16
N HIS A 83 1.12 8.94 -16.87
CA HIS A 83 2.12 10.01 -16.99
C HIS A 83 2.26 10.77 -15.67
N ILE A 84 1.15 11.21 -15.09
CA ILE A 84 1.12 11.98 -13.83
C ILE A 84 1.85 11.21 -12.73
N VAL A 85 1.50 9.94 -12.55
CA VAL A 85 2.08 9.08 -11.50
C VAL A 85 3.57 8.87 -11.72
N ARG A 86 4.00 8.64 -12.97
CA ARG A 86 5.43 8.43 -13.29
C ARG A 86 6.25 9.69 -13.18
N GLU A 87 5.72 10.85 -13.52
CA GLU A 87 6.40 12.14 -13.34
C GLU A 87 6.67 12.46 -11.86
N LEU A 88 5.85 11.93 -10.96
CA LEU A 88 6.05 11.99 -9.51
C LEU A 88 7.03 10.95 -8.97
N GLY A 89 7.65 10.14 -9.84
CA GLY A 89 8.62 9.11 -9.46
C GLY A 89 8.00 7.80 -8.96
N LEU A 90 6.68 7.65 -9.06
CA LEU A 90 5.97 6.44 -8.63
C LEU A 90 5.90 5.40 -9.78
N GLN A 91 5.85 4.12 -9.42
CA GLN A 91 5.50 3.08 -10.37
C GLN A 91 3.99 3.11 -10.67
N PHE A 92 3.61 3.10 -11.94
CA PHE A 92 2.21 2.94 -12.35
C PHE A 92 2.00 1.58 -13.01
N ILE A 93 1.01 0.83 -12.52
CA ILE A 93 0.65 -0.48 -13.04
C ILE A 93 -0.86 -0.50 -13.28
N HIS A 94 -1.27 -0.87 -14.50
CA HIS A 94 -2.66 -0.96 -14.88
C HIS A 94 -3.06 -2.41 -15.12
N ILE A 95 -4.04 -2.89 -14.35
CA ILE A 95 -4.61 -4.23 -14.47
C ILE A 95 -6.13 -4.05 -14.63
N PRO A 96 -6.65 -3.87 -15.84
CA PRO A 96 -8.07 -3.62 -16.06
C PRO A 96 -8.91 -4.87 -15.74
N VAL A 97 -9.73 -4.79 -14.70
CA VAL A 97 -10.59 -5.88 -14.22
C VAL A 97 -12.04 -5.63 -14.64
N GLU A 98 -12.60 -6.55 -15.42
CA GLU A 98 -14.00 -6.50 -15.82
C GLU A 98 -14.94 -6.63 -14.61
N TRP A 99 -15.92 -5.71 -14.51
CA TRP A 99 -16.84 -5.71 -13.38
C TRP A 99 -17.74 -6.94 -13.34
N GLU A 100 -18.31 -7.30 -14.49
CA GLU A 100 -19.27 -8.41 -14.60
C GLU A 100 -18.59 -9.78 -14.75
N SER A 101 -17.28 -9.82 -14.98
CA SER A 101 -16.53 -11.06 -15.23
C SER A 101 -15.07 -10.94 -14.80
N PRO A 102 -14.79 -10.72 -13.49
CA PRO A 102 -13.42 -10.69 -12.98
C PRO A 102 -12.77 -12.05 -13.17
N LYS A 103 -11.49 -12.06 -13.59
CA LYS A 103 -10.77 -13.29 -13.94
C LYS A 103 -9.72 -13.63 -12.89
N LEU A 104 -9.52 -14.92 -12.66
CA LEU A 104 -8.43 -15.42 -11.82
C LEU A 104 -7.06 -14.90 -12.28
N SER A 105 -6.85 -14.79 -13.61
CA SER A 105 -5.61 -14.24 -14.19
C SER A 105 -5.33 -12.79 -13.76
N ASP A 106 -6.39 -11.99 -13.52
CA ASP A 106 -6.23 -10.60 -13.11
C ASP A 106 -5.69 -10.53 -11.68
N PHE A 107 -6.25 -11.37 -10.79
CA PHE A 107 -5.75 -11.50 -9.43
C PHE A 107 -4.33 -12.09 -9.39
N ASN A 108 -4.04 -13.12 -10.17
CA ASN A 108 -2.71 -13.72 -10.23
C ASN A 108 -1.66 -12.71 -10.71
N THR A 109 -2.00 -11.87 -11.70
CA THR A 109 -1.13 -10.77 -12.15
C THR A 109 -0.91 -9.76 -11.03
N PHE A 110 -1.98 -9.35 -10.34
CA PHE A 110 -1.89 -8.44 -9.20
C PHE A 110 -1.03 -9.02 -8.07
N ALA A 111 -1.26 -10.27 -7.68
CA ALA A 111 -0.49 -10.93 -6.63
C ALA A 111 1.00 -11.04 -6.98
N ALA A 112 1.32 -11.38 -8.23
CA ALA A 112 2.71 -11.42 -8.71
C ALA A 112 3.37 -10.04 -8.64
N VAL A 113 2.67 -8.98 -9.02
CA VAL A 113 3.15 -7.59 -8.90
C VAL A 113 3.40 -7.21 -7.44
N MET A 114 2.46 -7.55 -6.54
CA MET A 114 2.60 -7.26 -5.11
C MET A 114 3.76 -7.99 -4.44
N GLN A 115 4.12 -9.17 -4.93
CA GLN A 115 5.24 -9.99 -4.41
C GLN A 115 6.60 -9.60 -4.98
N THR A 116 6.69 -8.67 -5.92
CA THR A 116 8.00 -8.21 -6.43
C THR A 116 8.80 -7.52 -5.33
N GLN A 117 10.08 -7.89 -5.20
CA GLN A 117 10.97 -7.28 -4.20
C GLN A 117 11.17 -5.79 -4.45
N GLY A 118 11.35 -5.03 -3.38
CA GLY A 118 11.57 -3.57 -3.45
C GLY A 118 10.30 -2.75 -3.68
N SER A 119 9.13 -3.38 -3.62
CA SER A 119 7.89 -2.64 -3.60
C SER A 119 7.66 -2.10 -2.20
N GLY A 120 7.76 -0.78 -2.04
CA GLY A 120 7.38 -0.08 -0.82
C GLY A 120 5.86 0.04 -0.68
N ARG A 121 5.41 1.17 -0.16
CA ARG A 121 4.00 1.44 0.07
C ARG A 121 3.22 1.50 -1.24
N THR A 122 2.15 0.72 -1.35
CA THR A 122 1.35 0.59 -2.56
C THR A 122 -0.07 1.11 -2.34
N LEU A 123 -0.53 1.98 -3.23
CA LEU A 123 -1.93 2.33 -3.39
C LEU A 123 -2.53 1.47 -4.50
N VAL A 124 -3.61 0.76 -4.19
CA VAL A 124 -4.45 0.06 -5.18
C VAL A 124 -5.75 0.82 -5.29
N HIS A 125 -6.15 1.23 -6.48
CA HIS A 125 -7.41 1.92 -6.64
C HIS A 125 -8.22 1.41 -7.83
N CYS A 126 -9.51 1.76 -7.80
CA CYS A 126 -10.42 1.60 -8.91
C CYS A 126 -11.40 2.80 -8.92
N GLU A 127 -12.60 2.65 -9.44
CA GLU A 127 -13.57 3.74 -9.51
C GLU A 127 -14.06 4.19 -8.12
N VAL A 128 -14.49 3.22 -7.25
CA VAL A 128 -15.10 3.49 -5.93
C VAL A 128 -14.60 2.57 -4.82
N ASN A 129 -13.47 1.95 -4.98
CA ASN A 129 -12.82 0.97 -4.10
C ASN A 129 -13.47 -0.43 -4.06
N PHE A 130 -14.45 -0.77 -4.87
CA PHE A 130 -15.07 -2.09 -4.79
C PHE A 130 -14.12 -3.19 -5.29
N ARG A 131 -13.57 -3.06 -6.52
CA ARG A 131 -12.55 -4.00 -7.04
C ARG A 131 -11.31 -4.02 -6.17
N ALA A 132 -10.81 -2.84 -5.80
CA ALA A 132 -9.56 -2.71 -5.08
C ALA A 132 -9.64 -3.29 -3.67
N SER A 133 -10.77 -3.11 -2.96
CA SER A 133 -10.96 -3.70 -1.62
C SER A 133 -11.00 -5.23 -1.66
N VAL A 134 -11.62 -5.84 -2.68
CA VAL A 134 -11.62 -7.30 -2.86
C VAL A 134 -10.19 -7.81 -3.15
N PHE A 135 -9.45 -7.16 -4.02
CA PHE A 135 -8.07 -7.53 -4.32
C PHE A 135 -7.15 -7.36 -3.10
N GLY A 136 -7.33 -6.28 -2.33
CA GLY A 136 -6.62 -6.08 -1.07
C GLY A 136 -6.94 -7.15 -0.03
N PHE A 137 -8.22 -7.45 0.17
CA PHE A 137 -8.71 -8.53 1.05
C PHE A 137 -8.08 -9.87 0.68
N LEU A 138 -8.24 -10.31 -0.58
CA LEU A 138 -7.69 -11.57 -1.06
C LEU A 138 -6.18 -11.65 -0.87
N TYR A 139 -5.46 -10.59 -1.20
CA TYR A 139 -4.00 -10.55 -1.04
C TYR A 139 -3.58 -10.67 0.42
N GLN A 140 -4.26 -9.97 1.33
CA GLN A 140 -3.92 -10.01 2.75
C GLN A 140 -4.19 -11.37 3.38
N VAL A 141 -5.29 -12.04 3.01
CA VAL A 141 -5.59 -13.38 3.51
C VAL A 141 -4.62 -14.42 2.95
N LEU A 142 -4.34 -14.38 1.65
CA LEU A 142 -3.55 -15.41 0.96
C LEU A 142 -2.04 -15.26 1.17
N PHE A 143 -1.53 -14.03 1.25
CA PHE A 143 -0.09 -13.74 1.23
C PHE A 143 0.37 -12.82 2.36
N GLY A 144 -0.54 -12.04 2.96
CA GLY A 144 -0.23 -11.07 4.02
C GLY A 144 -0.34 -11.65 5.43
N GLY A 145 -0.87 -12.86 5.59
CA GLY A 145 -1.07 -13.49 6.88
C GLY A 145 -2.20 -12.88 7.73
N ALA A 146 -3.11 -12.13 7.10
CA ALA A 146 -4.26 -11.58 7.81
C ALA A 146 -5.30 -12.66 8.12
N GLU A 147 -5.93 -12.56 9.29
CA GLU A 147 -7.09 -13.39 9.63
C GLU A 147 -8.26 -13.08 8.69
N LEU A 148 -8.94 -14.11 8.22
CA LEU A 148 -10.03 -14.02 7.24
C LEU A 148 -11.11 -13.01 7.65
N ASP A 149 -11.65 -13.17 8.87
CA ASP A 149 -12.75 -12.33 9.37
C ASP A 149 -12.35 -10.87 9.55
N ALA A 150 -11.11 -10.62 9.96
CA ALA A 150 -10.60 -9.26 10.12
C ALA A 150 -10.44 -8.54 8.77
N ALA A 151 -9.84 -9.20 7.79
CA ALA A 151 -9.67 -8.66 6.45
C ALA A 151 -11.01 -8.49 5.73
N MET A 152 -11.94 -9.44 5.92
CA MET A 152 -13.30 -9.36 5.38
C MET A 152 -14.09 -8.20 5.98
N SER A 153 -13.99 -7.98 7.29
CA SER A 153 -14.64 -6.85 7.96
C SER A 153 -14.16 -5.49 7.41
N LEU A 154 -12.87 -5.36 7.09
CA LEU A 154 -12.35 -4.16 6.43
C LEU A 154 -12.96 -3.98 5.04
N MET A 155 -13.00 -5.01 4.21
CA MET A 155 -13.63 -4.95 2.89
C MET A 155 -15.13 -4.61 3.01
N HIS A 156 -15.86 -5.26 3.92
CA HIS A 156 -17.30 -5.02 4.15
C HIS A 156 -17.60 -3.62 4.73
N SER A 157 -16.63 -2.92 5.29
CA SER A 157 -16.82 -1.52 5.68
C SER A 157 -17.08 -0.59 4.49
N ILE A 158 -16.75 -1.04 3.27
CA ILE A 158 -16.97 -0.29 2.03
C ILE A 158 -18.20 -0.80 1.31
N TRP A 159 -18.34 -2.12 1.14
CA TRP A 159 -19.46 -2.74 0.46
C TRP A 159 -19.52 -4.24 0.74
N VAL A 160 -20.68 -4.83 0.54
CA VAL A 160 -20.85 -6.28 0.51
C VAL A 160 -20.81 -6.73 -0.94
N PRO A 161 -19.90 -7.64 -1.32
CA PRO A 161 -19.79 -8.14 -2.69
C PRO A 161 -21.11 -8.75 -3.18
N ASN A 162 -21.45 -8.54 -4.46
CA ASN A 162 -22.55 -9.20 -5.11
C ASN A 162 -22.16 -10.63 -5.54
N ASP A 163 -23.15 -11.41 -6.03
CA ASP A 163 -22.95 -12.80 -6.44
C ASP A 163 -21.77 -13.02 -7.38
N THR A 164 -21.52 -12.09 -8.33
CA THR A 164 -20.38 -12.15 -9.26
C THR A 164 -19.05 -12.07 -8.51
N TRP A 165 -18.96 -11.14 -7.57
CA TRP A 165 -17.73 -10.89 -6.81
C TRP A 165 -17.54 -11.91 -5.70
N GLU A 166 -18.62 -12.42 -5.09
CA GLU A 166 -18.56 -13.55 -4.16
C GLU A 166 -18.05 -14.82 -4.86
N ALA A 167 -18.57 -15.12 -6.05
CA ALA A 167 -18.10 -16.26 -6.85
C ALA A 167 -16.63 -16.09 -7.28
N PHE A 168 -16.18 -14.86 -7.54
CA PHE A 168 -14.78 -14.58 -7.82
C PHE A 168 -13.90 -14.80 -6.60
N ILE A 169 -14.29 -14.29 -5.43
CA ILE A 169 -13.60 -14.50 -4.15
C ILE A 169 -13.44 -16.00 -3.87
N ALA A 170 -14.55 -16.73 -3.93
CA ALA A 170 -14.56 -18.18 -3.68
C ALA A 170 -13.62 -18.94 -4.64
N ARG A 171 -13.60 -18.55 -5.93
CA ARG A 171 -12.70 -19.15 -6.92
C ARG A 171 -11.24 -18.88 -6.62
N VAL A 172 -10.88 -17.62 -6.28
CA VAL A 172 -9.51 -17.25 -5.95
C VAL A 172 -9.03 -17.98 -4.69
N MET A 173 -9.87 -18.04 -3.65
CA MET A 173 -9.57 -18.76 -2.40
C MET A 173 -9.35 -20.24 -2.66
N THR A 174 -10.26 -20.90 -3.38
CA THR A 174 -10.15 -22.33 -3.73
C THR A 174 -8.90 -22.64 -4.54
N ASP A 175 -8.55 -21.79 -5.53
CA ASP A 175 -7.35 -21.96 -6.36
C ASP A 175 -6.05 -21.88 -5.54
N ASN A 176 -6.10 -21.16 -4.40
CA ASN A 176 -5.00 -21.04 -3.44
C ASN A 176 -5.12 -22.02 -2.24
N GLY A 177 -6.02 -22.98 -2.29
CA GLY A 177 -6.16 -24.04 -1.27
C GLY A 177 -6.83 -23.59 0.03
N VAL A 178 -7.52 -22.44 0.02
CA VAL A 178 -8.29 -21.94 1.17
C VAL A 178 -9.76 -22.32 1.01
N ASP A 179 -10.31 -23.00 2.03
CA ASP A 179 -11.74 -23.27 2.10
C ASP A 179 -12.48 -22.00 2.51
N TYR A 180 -13.20 -21.43 1.57
CA TYR A 180 -13.97 -20.22 1.76
C TYR A 180 -15.44 -20.49 1.46
N GLN A 181 -16.30 -20.16 2.42
CA GLN A 181 -17.76 -20.25 2.25
C GLN A 181 -18.30 -18.82 2.17
N PRO A 182 -18.98 -18.45 1.05
CA PRO A 182 -19.69 -17.18 0.95
C PRO A 182 -20.72 -17.02 2.07
N LEU A 183 -20.93 -15.76 2.49
CA LEU A 183 -21.91 -15.41 3.51
C LEU A 183 -23.36 -15.55 3.00
#